data_127f4bfb90424652625160625e658bee
#
_entry.id   127f4bfb90424652625160625e658bee
#
_cell.length_a   1.000
_cell.length_b   1.000
_cell.length_c   1.000
_cell.angle_alpha   90.00
_cell.angle_beta   90.00
_cell.angle_gamma   90.00
#
_symmetry.space_group_name_H-M   'P 1'
#
loop_
_entity.id
_entity.type
_entity.pdbx_description
1 polymer ?
#
loop_
_entity_poly.entity_id
_entity_poly.type
_entity_poly.pdbx_seq_one_letter_code
_entity_poly.pdbx_strand_id
1 'polypeptide(L)'
;MRVALLAESFLPHMNGVTGSVLQVLKHLQREGHEALVIAARSGDADPERTASLHGAQEALLRSVPLPSYPQVRVVFARAARLTAILREFRPDVVHLASPFVLGWQGLAAADALRVPVVSVYQTDVVAYARRYGLPRATAVAEAHVARLHRRSTLTLAPSSASIGQLEALGVDRVRRWGRGVDGDRFHPDRRSDAWRARTAGADRIIGYVGRLAPEKQVADLKALTGIDDARLVIVGDGPSRPELERLLPDAVFTGHLGGTELAEAVASFDVFVHPGESETFGQTLQEALASGVPVVATGAGGPLDLVRSSVDGWLYRPGDLVDLRARVSDLLGDDAKRRAFGVAAREGVRDRTWEVLCRQLVEHYEDARRLRPIDDALLLRGAIRPDVPAATSSARSWSTYVALGDSITEGLCDASRMPAGNYRGWADRLAQLLAHTTRAPGPFRFANLAVRSRRVRDLVDEQLPRALELRPDLVSILMGANDLVGHTVDVRALAAQVERSVRALRDAGSDVLLVTPFLPHRRAARLLARRFAAYNSELRRSARDTGSILLDLDSQPAI
;
A
#
# COMPACT_ATOMS: atom_id res chain seq x y z
N MET A 1 8.87 4.55 21.44
CA MET A 1 9.33 4.87 20.09
C MET A 1 9.14 6.37 19.84
N ARG A 2 10.02 6.97 19.04
CA ARG A 2 9.94 8.39 18.63
C ARG A 2 9.52 8.46 17.17
N VAL A 3 8.36 9.04 16.89
CA VAL A 3 7.76 9.07 15.55
C VAL A 3 7.69 10.50 15.03
N ALA A 4 8.31 10.78 13.87
CA ALA A 4 8.17 12.08 13.21
C ALA A 4 7.14 11.97 12.06
N LEU A 5 6.03 12.70 12.18
CA LEU A 5 4.95 12.73 11.18
C LEU A 5 5.04 14.00 10.33
N LEU A 6 5.13 13.83 9.01
CA LEU A 6 5.19 14.92 8.06
C LEU A 6 3.86 15.02 7.29
N ALA A 7 3.14 16.13 7.46
CA ALA A 7 1.83 16.35 6.88
C ALA A 7 1.74 17.73 6.20
N GLU A 8 1.53 17.77 4.88
CA GLU A 8 1.35 19.03 4.13
C GLU A 8 -0.05 19.62 4.33
N SER A 9 -1.05 18.76 4.56
CA SER A 9 -2.39 19.15 4.99
C SER A 9 -2.55 18.81 6.46
N PHE A 10 -2.75 19.84 7.27
CA PHE A 10 -2.88 19.70 8.71
C PHE A 10 -3.77 20.82 9.27
N LEU A 11 -3.97 20.85 10.60
CA LEU A 11 -4.76 21.87 11.26
C LEU A 11 -4.38 23.31 10.83
N PRO A 12 -5.34 24.22 10.72
CA PRO A 12 -6.78 24.13 11.09
C PRO A 12 -7.67 23.44 10.03
N HIS A 13 -7.12 23.01 8.90
CA HIS A 13 -7.90 22.38 7.84
C HIS A 13 -8.17 20.91 8.15
N MET A 14 -9.43 20.61 8.50
CA MET A 14 -9.89 19.26 8.73
C MET A 14 -10.19 18.55 7.40
N ASN A 15 -9.53 17.42 7.16
CA ASN A 15 -9.78 16.50 6.06
C ASN A 15 -9.38 15.08 6.47
N GLY A 16 -9.56 14.10 5.58
CA GLY A 16 -9.27 12.70 5.89
C GLY A 16 -7.81 12.43 6.29
N VAL A 17 -6.84 13.18 5.76
CA VAL A 17 -5.41 13.05 6.13
C VAL A 17 -5.20 13.61 7.54
N THR A 18 -5.66 14.83 7.79
CA THR A 18 -5.58 15.48 9.11
C THR A 18 -6.24 14.61 10.18
N GLY A 19 -7.45 14.11 9.93
CA GLY A 19 -8.17 13.24 10.86
C GLY A 19 -7.38 11.97 11.18
N SER A 20 -6.77 11.32 10.18
CA SER A 20 -5.94 10.13 10.40
C SER A 20 -4.71 10.44 11.25
N VAL A 21 -4.01 11.55 10.97
CA VAL A 21 -2.82 11.97 11.75
C VAL A 21 -3.19 12.22 13.21
N LEU A 22 -4.31 12.90 13.48
CA LEU A 22 -4.78 13.16 14.85
C LEU A 22 -5.10 11.87 15.61
N GLN A 23 -5.72 10.89 14.97
CA GLN A 23 -5.97 9.58 15.59
C GLN A 23 -4.66 8.81 15.87
N VAL A 24 -3.69 8.91 14.98
CA VAL A 24 -2.35 8.34 15.20
C VAL A 24 -1.68 9.01 16.39
N LEU A 25 -1.70 10.34 16.49
CA LEU A 25 -1.13 11.08 17.63
C LEU A 25 -1.78 10.69 18.95
N LYS A 26 -3.12 10.60 18.99
CA LYS A 26 -3.88 10.15 20.15
C LYS A 26 -3.44 8.76 20.62
N HIS A 27 -3.26 7.84 19.68
CA HIS A 27 -2.82 6.48 19.98
C HIS A 27 -1.37 6.45 20.48
N LEU A 28 -0.45 7.16 19.80
CA LEU A 28 0.96 7.22 20.20
C LEU A 28 1.12 7.76 21.62
N GLN A 29 0.35 8.80 21.99
CA GLN A 29 0.33 9.32 23.37
C GLN A 29 -0.12 8.26 24.37
N ARG A 30 -1.22 7.56 24.08
CA ARG A 30 -1.78 6.52 24.97
C ARG A 30 -0.79 5.37 25.22
N GLU A 31 -0.03 4.99 24.19
CA GLU A 31 0.96 3.91 24.26
C GLU A 31 2.35 4.39 24.75
N GLY A 32 2.46 5.65 25.19
CA GLY A 32 3.71 6.20 25.74
C GLY A 32 4.80 6.45 24.69
N HIS A 33 4.44 6.66 23.43
CA HIS A 33 5.36 7.03 22.38
C HIS A 33 5.51 8.55 22.25
N GLU A 34 6.69 9.01 21.89
CA GLU A 34 6.94 10.43 21.59
C GLU A 34 6.64 10.72 20.12
N ALA A 35 5.97 11.84 19.86
CA ALA A 35 5.65 12.26 18.50
C ALA A 35 6.11 13.69 18.21
N LEU A 36 6.53 13.92 16.96
CA LEU A 36 6.81 15.23 16.38
C LEU A 36 5.99 15.39 15.11
N VAL A 37 5.18 16.44 15.03
CA VAL A 37 4.47 16.81 13.81
C VAL A 37 5.23 17.91 13.09
N ILE A 38 5.58 17.66 11.83
CA ILE A 38 6.16 18.67 10.92
C ILE A 38 5.09 19.00 9.88
N ALA A 39 4.60 20.24 9.89
CA ALA A 39 3.47 20.64 9.05
C ALA A 39 3.64 22.04 8.47
N ALA A 40 2.77 22.37 7.49
CA ALA A 40 2.66 23.71 6.94
C ALA A 40 2.13 24.68 7.99
N ARG A 41 2.76 25.86 8.15
CA ARG A 41 2.23 26.93 8.98
C ARG A 41 0.97 27.51 8.31
N SER A 42 -0.12 27.52 9.03
CA SER A 42 -1.40 28.09 8.60
C SER A 42 -2.02 28.85 9.77
N GLY A 43 -2.09 30.17 9.68
CA GLY A 43 -2.65 31.03 10.73
C GLY A 43 -1.78 31.19 11.99
N ASP A 44 -2.35 31.84 12.99
CA ASP A 44 -1.73 32.07 14.29
C ASP A 44 -1.91 30.85 15.21
N ALA A 45 -1.17 30.86 16.33
CA ALA A 45 -1.26 29.80 17.33
C ALA A 45 -2.67 29.78 17.98
N ASP A 46 -3.37 28.66 17.86
CA ASP A 46 -4.67 28.41 18.43
C ASP A 46 -4.51 27.44 19.62
N PRO A 47 -5.01 27.80 20.84
CA PRO A 47 -4.99 26.91 22.00
C PRO A 47 -5.67 25.56 21.75
N GLU A 48 -6.78 25.52 21.01
CA GLU A 48 -7.47 24.26 20.69
C GLU A 48 -6.63 23.36 19.79
N ARG A 49 -5.80 23.95 18.94
CA ARG A 49 -4.82 23.24 18.13
C ARG A 49 -3.83 22.48 19.00
N THR A 50 -3.26 23.13 20.00
CA THR A 50 -2.27 22.54 20.90
C THR A 50 -2.86 21.34 21.66
N ALA A 51 -4.10 21.45 22.16
CA ALA A 51 -4.80 20.36 22.82
C ALA A 51 -5.03 19.15 21.88
N SER A 52 -5.30 19.42 20.61
CA SER A 52 -5.53 18.40 19.58
C SER A 52 -4.26 17.61 19.20
N LEU A 53 -3.05 18.10 19.55
CA LEU A 53 -1.78 17.43 19.23
C LEU A 53 -1.45 16.27 20.19
N HIS A 54 -2.25 16.04 21.22
CA HIS A 54 -2.05 14.93 22.15
C HIS A 54 -0.61 14.85 22.70
N GLY A 55 -0.05 15.98 23.12
CA GLY A 55 1.31 16.07 23.67
C GLY A 55 2.46 15.95 22.66
N ALA A 56 2.17 15.85 21.37
CA ALA A 56 3.21 15.85 20.35
C ALA A 56 3.91 17.21 20.23
N GLN A 57 5.20 17.18 19.96
CA GLN A 57 5.96 18.38 19.57
C GLN A 57 5.50 18.86 18.19
N GLU A 58 5.59 20.16 17.92
CA GLU A 58 5.20 20.72 16.64
C GLU A 58 6.34 21.56 16.01
N ALA A 59 6.59 21.34 14.72
CA ALA A 59 7.50 22.15 13.91
C ALA A 59 6.76 22.69 12.67
N LEU A 60 6.34 23.94 12.71
CA LEU A 60 5.61 24.61 11.63
C LEU A 60 6.55 25.28 10.64
N LEU A 61 6.40 24.94 9.36
CA LEU A 61 7.21 25.43 8.27
C LEU A 61 6.49 26.47 7.43
N ARG A 62 7.23 27.47 6.93
CA ARG A 62 6.69 28.46 6.01
C ARG A 62 6.08 27.80 4.77
N SER A 63 4.90 28.25 4.39
CA SER A 63 4.14 27.66 3.29
C SER A 63 3.33 28.72 2.56
N VAL A 64 2.97 28.45 1.29
CA VAL A 64 2.00 29.23 0.53
C VAL A 64 0.84 28.33 0.11
N PRO A 65 -0.40 28.88 0.05
CA PRO A 65 -1.54 28.13 -0.45
C PRO A 65 -1.38 27.87 -1.94
N LEU A 66 -1.82 26.69 -2.41
CA LEU A 66 -1.90 26.39 -3.83
C LEU A 66 -3.05 27.19 -4.45
N PRO A 67 -2.84 27.99 -5.53
CA PRO A 67 -3.89 28.89 -6.05
C PRO A 67 -5.22 28.21 -6.38
N SER A 68 -5.17 27.02 -6.98
CA SER A 68 -6.35 26.21 -7.33
C SER A 68 -6.93 25.40 -6.15
N TYR A 69 -6.22 25.35 -5.02
CA TYR A 69 -6.52 24.53 -3.85
C TYR A 69 -5.95 25.14 -2.57
N PRO A 70 -6.55 26.24 -2.05
CA PRO A 70 -5.99 26.99 -0.92
C PRO A 70 -5.80 26.18 0.37
N GLN A 71 -6.56 25.08 0.50
CA GLN A 71 -6.47 24.14 1.63
C GLN A 71 -5.20 23.27 1.59
N VAL A 72 -4.59 23.10 0.40
CA VAL A 72 -3.29 22.44 0.24
C VAL A 72 -2.22 23.51 0.19
N ARG A 73 -1.25 23.42 1.10
CA ARG A 73 -0.18 24.40 1.23
C ARG A 73 1.15 23.79 0.83
N VAL A 74 1.86 24.44 -0.07
CA VAL A 74 3.20 24.02 -0.47
C VAL A 74 4.21 24.56 0.54
N VAL A 75 4.96 23.65 1.13
CA VAL A 75 6.00 23.98 2.13
C VAL A 75 7.31 24.31 1.44
N PHE A 76 7.85 25.49 1.72
CA PHE A 76 9.16 25.92 1.27
C PHE A 76 10.21 25.68 2.39
N ALA A 77 10.64 24.45 2.56
CA ALA A 77 11.74 24.13 3.46
C ALA A 77 12.85 23.44 2.69
N ARG A 78 14.09 23.83 2.91
CA ARG A 78 15.24 23.09 2.36
C ARG A 78 15.40 21.79 3.14
N ALA A 79 15.83 20.72 2.47
CA ALA A 79 16.11 19.43 3.11
C ALA A 79 17.04 19.55 4.33
N ALA A 80 18.03 20.47 4.30
CA ALA A 80 18.90 20.76 5.42
C ALA A 80 18.14 21.22 6.68
N ARG A 81 17.07 22.01 6.54
CA ARG A 81 16.23 22.44 7.69
C ARG A 81 15.49 21.25 8.31
N LEU A 82 14.93 20.39 7.48
CA LEU A 82 14.27 19.17 7.95
C LEU A 82 15.26 18.22 8.61
N THR A 83 16.45 18.05 8.01
CA THR A 83 17.52 17.24 8.59
C THR A 83 17.92 17.76 9.98
N ALA A 84 17.99 19.08 10.19
CA ALA A 84 18.28 19.65 11.50
C ALA A 84 17.18 19.34 12.52
N ILE A 85 15.90 19.53 12.15
CA ILE A 85 14.74 19.23 13.01
C ILE A 85 14.72 17.73 13.38
N LEU A 86 14.87 16.85 12.40
CA LEU A 86 14.86 15.39 12.63
C LEU A 86 16.09 14.96 13.45
N ARG A 87 17.27 15.57 13.26
CA ARG A 87 18.46 15.27 14.06
C ARG A 87 18.28 15.66 15.54
N GLU A 88 17.63 16.77 15.80
CA GLU A 88 17.30 17.22 17.16
C GLU A 88 16.30 16.27 17.82
N PHE A 89 15.22 15.95 17.13
CA PHE A 89 14.18 15.04 17.63
C PHE A 89 14.65 13.57 17.71
N ARG A 90 15.61 13.13 16.89
CA ARG A 90 16.11 11.74 16.80
C ARG A 90 14.98 10.70 16.65
N PRO A 91 14.19 10.75 15.59
CA PRO A 91 13.11 9.80 15.40
C PRO A 91 13.62 8.38 15.12
N ASP A 92 12.88 7.39 15.60
CA ASP A 92 13.04 5.98 15.23
C ASP A 92 12.46 5.69 13.84
N VAL A 93 11.44 6.45 13.44
CA VAL A 93 10.76 6.32 12.14
C VAL A 93 10.21 7.68 11.69
N VAL A 94 10.21 7.90 10.38
CA VAL A 94 9.55 9.04 9.74
C VAL A 94 8.30 8.54 9.02
N HIS A 95 7.13 9.09 9.38
CA HIS A 95 5.85 8.83 8.73
C HIS A 95 5.52 9.98 7.76
N LEU A 96 5.43 9.67 6.48
CA LEU A 96 5.00 10.62 5.45
C LEU A 96 3.50 10.45 5.19
N ALA A 97 2.69 11.39 5.69
CA ALA A 97 1.25 11.37 5.52
C ALA A 97 0.79 11.90 4.15
N SER A 98 1.68 12.54 3.38
CA SER A 98 1.37 13.12 2.07
C SER A 98 2.56 12.97 1.11
N PRO A 99 2.32 12.61 -0.18
CA PRO A 99 3.37 12.36 -1.16
C PRO A 99 3.78 13.62 -1.96
N PHE A 100 3.71 14.82 -1.37
CA PHE A 100 4.01 16.07 -2.06
C PHE A 100 5.42 16.59 -1.74
N VAL A 101 5.61 17.92 -1.77
CA VAL A 101 6.92 18.56 -1.62
C VAL A 101 7.57 18.29 -0.27
N LEU A 102 6.80 18.38 0.81
CA LEU A 102 7.28 18.08 2.17
C LEU A 102 7.67 16.60 2.29
N GLY A 103 6.89 15.70 1.70
CA GLY A 103 7.20 14.27 1.65
C GLY A 103 8.56 13.99 1.02
N TRP A 104 8.88 14.63 -0.11
CA TRP A 104 10.18 14.50 -0.78
C TRP A 104 11.35 15.00 0.06
N GLN A 105 11.17 16.15 0.64
CA GLN A 105 12.22 16.75 1.47
C GLN A 105 12.40 15.96 2.77
N GLY A 106 11.31 15.43 3.33
CA GLY A 106 11.33 14.53 4.48
C GLY A 106 12.05 13.24 4.19
N LEU A 107 11.78 12.64 3.02
CA LEU A 107 12.48 11.44 2.55
C LEU A 107 13.99 11.68 2.43
N ALA A 108 14.40 12.79 1.79
CA ALA A 108 15.82 13.15 1.66
C ALA A 108 16.49 13.39 3.03
N ALA A 109 15.79 14.02 3.97
CA ALA A 109 16.30 14.27 5.31
C ALA A 109 16.42 12.98 6.14
N ALA A 110 15.43 12.08 6.02
CA ALA A 110 15.46 10.77 6.68
C ALA A 110 16.58 9.87 6.12
N ASP A 111 16.78 9.87 4.81
CA ASP A 111 17.89 9.16 4.17
C ASP A 111 19.26 9.66 4.66
N ALA A 112 19.45 10.99 4.78
CA ALA A 112 20.68 11.57 5.30
C ALA A 112 20.97 11.19 6.76
N LEU A 113 19.92 10.87 7.54
CA LEU A 113 20.02 10.44 8.94
C LEU A 113 19.90 8.92 9.10
N ARG A 114 19.72 8.18 8.03
CA ARG A 114 19.48 6.72 8.01
C ARG A 114 18.28 6.30 8.84
N VAL A 115 17.25 7.13 8.89
CA VAL A 115 15.99 6.83 9.58
C VAL A 115 15.03 6.14 8.60
N PRO A 116 14.34 5.05 8.99
CA PRO A 116 13.35 4.40 8.14
C PRO A 116 12.16 5.30 7.86
N VAL A 117 11.61 5.17 6.65
CA VAL A 117 10.48 5.97 6.17
C VAL A 117 9.30 5.08 5.87
N VAL A 118 8.17 5.38 6.49
CA VAL A 118 6.86 4.79 6.19
C VAL A 118 6.01 5.84 5.49
N SER A 119 5.72 5.62 4.21
CA SER A 119 4.89 6.53 3.42
C SER A 119 3.48 6.00 3.30
N VAL A 120 2.47 6.86 3.44
CA VAL A 120 1.06 6.48 3.35
C VAL A 120 0.44 7.05 2.08
N TYR A 121 -0.10 6.17 1.24
CA TYR A 121 -0.81 6.53 0.01
C TYR A 121 -2.28 6.78 0.33
N GLN A 122 -2.64 8.01 0.69
CA GLN A 122 -3.99 8.39 1.08
C GLN A 122 -4.75 9.19 0.03
N THR A 123 -4.05 9.69 -0.98
CA THR A 123 -4.62 10.57 -2.02
C THR A 123 -4.18 10.08 -3.39
N ASP A 124 -5.13 9.76 -4.24
CA ASP A 124 -4.85 9.40 -5.64
C ASP A 124 -4.61 10.66 -6.48
N VAL A 125 -3.37 11.16 -6.38
CA VAL A 125 -2.92 12.35 -7.14
C VAL A 125 -2.98 12.11 -8.64
N VAL A 126 -2.82 10.87 -9.05
CA VAL A 126 -2.83 10.46 -10.47
C VAL A 126 -4.24 10.55 -11.04
N ALA A 127 -5.24 10.02 -10.32
CA ALA A 127 -6.64 10.14 -10.72
C ALA A 127 -7.11 11.60 -10.77
N TYR A 128 -6.66 12.42 -9.81
CA TYR A 128 -6.91 13.87 -9.86
C TYR A 128 -6.36 14.50 -11.15
N ALA A 129 -5.08 14.27 -11.47
CA ALA A 129 -4.46 14.83 -12.68
C ALA A 129 -5.16 14.39 -13.97
N ARG A 130 -5.58 13.12 -14.05
CA ARG A 130 -6.35 12.59 -15.19
C ARG A 130 -7.69 13.28 -15.37
N ARG A 131 -8.44 13.47 -14.28
CA ARG A 131 -9.78 14.03 -14.31
C ARG A 131 -9.83 15.51 -14.67
N TYR A 132 -8.76 16.25 -14.37
CA TYR A 132 -8.61 17.65 -14.80
C TYR A 132 -8.04 17.80 -16.23
N GLY A 133 -7.95 16.71 -17.02
CA GLY A 133 -7.61 16.75 -18.43
C GLY A 133 -6.16 17.18 -18.72
N LEU A 134 -5.23 16.89 -17.81
CA LEU A 134 -3.83 17.28 -17.90
C LEU A 134 -2.90 16.07 -18.17
N PRO A 135 -2.80 15.52 -19.39
CA PRO A 135 -2.08 14.27 -19.68
C PRO A 135 -0.59 14.32 -19.28
N ARG A 136 0.07 15.46 -19.54
CA ARG A 136 1.48 15.67 -19.14
C ARG A 136 1.65 15.72 -17.63
N ALA A 137 0.71 16.34 -16.90
CA ALA A 137 0.70 16.37 -15.44
C ALA A 137 0.44 14.98 -14.84
N THR A 138 -0.36 14.15 -15.50
CA THR A 138 -0.60 12.75 -15.09
C THR A 138 0.68 11.94 -15.08
N ALA A 139 1.44 11.94 -16.19
CA ALA A 139 2.71 11.20 -16.26
C ALA A 139 3.74 11.69 -15.23
N VAL A 140 3.80 13.01 -14.99
CA VAL A 140 4.67 13.60 -13.96
C VAL A 140 4.22 13.17 -12.56
N ALA A 141 2.91 13.18 -12.29
CA ALA A 141 2.36 12.73 -11.01
C ALA A 141 2.63 11.24 -10.76
N GLU A 142 2.44 10.39 -11.77
CA GLU A 142 2.77 8.95 -11.70
C GLU A 142 4.26 8.73 -11.38
N ALA A 143 5.14 9.39 -12.12
CA ALA A 143 6.59 9.30 -11.91
C ALA A 143 7.00 9.82 -10.52
N HIS A 144 6.34 10.87 -10.03
CA HIS A 144 6.58 11.45 -8.71
C HIS A 144 6.16 10.49 -7.59
N VAL A 145 4.93 9.99 -7.65
CA VAL A 145 4.39 9.01 -6.68
C VAL A 145 5.25 7.75 -6.68
N ALA A 146 5.50 7.18 -7.86
CA ALA A 146 6.32 5.98 -8.00
C ALA A 146 7.71 6.15 -7.39
N ARG A 147 8.39 7.28 -7.68
CA ARG A 147 9.74 7.54 -7.18
C ARG A 147 9.75 7.72 -5.66
N LEU A 148 8.78 8.42 -5.06
CA LEU A 148 8.70 8.63 -3.62
C LEU A 148 8.46 7.30 -2.89
N HIS A 149 7.45 6.55 -3.31
CA HIS A 149 7.06 5.30 -2.66
C HIS A 149 8.10 4.19 -2.84
N ARG A 150 8.77 4.11 -4.00
CA ARG A 150 9.89 3.17 -4.21
C ARG A 150 11.11 3.46 -3.31
N ARG A 151 11.33 4.71 -2.92
CA ARG A 151 12.42 5.11 -2.02
C ARG A 151 12.07 4.96 -0.55
N SER A 152 10.81 4.88 -0.22
CA SER A 152 10.35 4.65 1.16
C SER A 152 10.73 3.24 1.63
N THR A 153 11.03 3.09 2.91
CA THR A 153 11.34 1.78 3.50
C THR A 153 10.12 0.86 3.43
N LEU A 154 8.94 1.44 3.66
CA LEU A 154 7.66 0.75 3.57
C LEU A 154 6.60 1.72 3.04
N THR A 155 5.68 1.24 2.22
CA THR A 155 4.52 1.99 1.76
C THR A 155 3.25 1.36 2.30
N LEU A 156 2.34 2.18 2.82
CA LEU A 156 1.03 1.76 3.29
C LEU A 156 -0.05 2.28 2.34
N ALA A 157 -0.98 1.42 1.97
CA ALA A 157 -2.09 1.75 1.08
C ALA A 157 -3.42 1.29 1.68
N PRO A 158 -4.51 2.07 1.52
CA PRO A 158 -5.75 1.84 2.25
C PRO A 158 -6.63 0.75 1.65
N SER A 159 -6.42 0.37 0.39
CA SER A 159 -7.25 -0.60 -0.32
C SER A 159 -6.44 -1.50 -1.25
N SER A 160 -7.01 -2.64 -1.64
CA SER A 160 -6.41 -3.54 -2.64
C SER A 160 -6.27 -2.86 -4.01
N ALA A 161 -7.20 -1.99 -4.39
CA ALA A 161 -7.08 -1.19 -5.61
C ALA A 161 -5.87 -0.26 -5.57
N SER A 162 -5.65 0.44 -4.43
CA SER A 162 -4.48 1.31 -4.25
C SER A 162 -3.17 0.52 -4.19
N ILE A 163 -3.17 -0.69 -3.62
CA ILE A 163 -2.01 -1.60 -3.66
C ILE A 163 -1.68 -1.95 -5.11
N GLY A 164 -2.67 -2.41 -5.88
CA GLY A 164 -2.45 -2.77 -7.30
C GLY A 164 -1.95 -1.59 -8.14
N GLN A 165 -2.44 -0.37 -7.90
CA GLN A 165 -1.93 0.84 -8.57
C GLN A 165 -0.43 1.08 -8.25
N LEU A 166 -0.03 0.98 -6.98
CA LEU A 166 1.35 1.18 -6.56
C LEU A 166 2.28 0.08 -7.09
N GLU A 167 1.82 -1.17 -7.06
CA GLU A 167 2.56 -2.31 -7.62
C GLU A 167 2.75 -2.17 -9.15
N ALA A 168 1.73 -1.71 -9.88
CA ALA A 168 1.83 -1.39 -11.29
C ALA A 168 2.84 -0.26 -11.60
N LEU A 169 3.05 0.65 -10.64
CA LEU A 169 4.08 1.68 -10.69
C LEU A 169 5.47 1.18 -10.22
N GLY A 170 5.61 -0.11 -9.91
CA GLY A 170 6.87 -0.73 -9.49
C GLY A 170 7.26 -0.43 -8.04
N VAL A 171 6.29 -0.21 -7.15
CA VAL A 171 6.53 -0.11 -5.70
C VAL A 171 6.50 -1.51 -5.10
N ASP A 172 7.58 -1.93 -4.48
CA ASP A 172 7.81 -3.33 -4.07
C ASP A 172 7.42 -3.68 -2.63
N ARG A 173 7.31 -2.69 -1.76
CA ARG A 173 6.99 -2.90 -0.33
C ARG A 173 5.72 -2.17 0.04
N VAL A 174 4.59 -2.68 -0.46
CA VAL A 174 3.27 -2.14 -0.13
C VAL A 174 2.61 -3.05 0.90
N ARG A 175 2.02 -2.45 1.93
CA ARG A 175 1.21 -3.13 2.95
C ARG A 175 -0.15 -2.48 3.04
N ARG A 176 -1.15 -3.27 3.36
CA ARG A 176 -2.49 -2.75 3.59
C ARG A 176 -2.56 -2.06 4.94
N TRP A 177 -3.04 -0.82 4.94
CA TRP A 177 -3.39 -0.07 6.14
C TRP A 177 -4.57 0.83 5.82
N GLY A 178 -5.76 0.41 6.29
CA GLY A 178 -7.01 1.13 6.09
C GLY A 178 -7.17 2.31 7.04
N ARG A 179 -8.41 2.71 7.23
CA ARG A 179 -8.76 3.73 8.22
C ARG A 179 -9.73 3.16 9.23
N GLY A 180 -9.61 3.60 10.46
CA GLY A 180 -10.54 3.27 11.52
C GLY A 180 -11.85 4.08 11.41
N VAL A 181 -12.89 3.58 12.05
CA VAL A 181 -14.13 4.30 12.28
C VAL A 181 -14.34 4.51 13.78
N ASP A 182 -14.92 5.66 14.12
CA ASP A 182 -15.36 5.96 15.48
C ASP A 182 -16.76 5.33 15.67
N GLY A 183 -16.78 4.10 16.16
CA GLY A 183 -18.00 3.30 16.32
C GLY A 183 -18.94 3.78 17.42
N ASP A 184 -18.48 4.65 18.33
CA ASP A 184 -19.31 5.30 19.35
C ASP A 184 -20.02 6.53 18.78
N ARG A 185 -19.34 7.25 17.92
CA ARG A 185 -19.90 8.39 17.18
C ARG A 185 -20.87 7.91 16.10
N PHE A 186 -20.42 7.04 15.20
CA PHE A 186 -21.21 6.49 14.11
C PHE A 186 -21.88 5.19 14.57
N HIS A 187 -23.10 5.33 15.08
CA HIS A 187 -23.85 4.25 15.70
C HIS A 187 -25.33 4.31 15.29
N PRO A 188 -26.04 3.17 15.13
CA PRO A 188 -27.46 3.15 14.80
C PRO A 188 -28.33 3.95 15.78
N ASP A 189 -27.98 4.00 17.05
CA ASP A 189 -28.71 4.77 18.08
C ASP A 189 -28.69 6.29 17.87
N ARG A 190 -27.89 6.78 16.93
CA ARG A 190 -27.89 8.19 16.54
C ARG A 190 -29.00 8.53 15.53
N ARG A 191 -29.77 7.54 15.07
CA ARG A 191 -30.93 7.78 14.19
C ARG A 191 -31.94 8.70 14.88
N SER A 192 -32.35 9.73 14.20
CA SER A 192 -33.23 10.78 14.74
C SER A 192 -34.46 10.98 13.86
N ASP A 193 -35.61 10.63 14.41
CA ASP A 193 -36.89 10.88 13.71
C ASP A 193 -37.17 12.38 13.57
N ALA A 194 -36.73 13.20 14.55
CA ALA A 194 -36.84 14.65 14.46
C ALA A 194 -36.00 15.23 13.32
N TRP A 195 -34.77 14.73 13.13
CA TRP A 195 -33.92 15.12 12.00
C TRP A 195 -34.57 14.71 10.67
N ARG A 196 -35.08 13.48 10.58
CA ARG A 196 -35.75 12.95 9.38
C ARG A 196 -36.96 13.79 9.00
N ALA A 197 -37.84 14.08 9.98
CA ALA A 197 -39.05 14.86 9.75
C ALA A 197 -38.74 16.27 9.21
N ARG A 198 -37.70 16.93 9.72
CA ARG A 198 -37.27 18.26 9.24
C ARG A 198 -36.64 18.22 7.85
N THR A 199 -35.96 17.11 7.50
CA THR A 199 -35.13 17.02 6.30
C THR A 199 -35.87 16.41 5.12
N ALA A 200 -36.69 15.38 5.34
CA ALA A 200 -37.34 14.61 4.29
C ALA A 200 -38.85 14.36 4.52
N GLY A 201 -39.40 14.86 5.64
CA GLY A 201 -40.78 14.56 6.00
C GLY A 201 -40.98 13.08 6.30
N ALA A 202 -41.95 12.45 5.62
CA ALA A 202 -42.24 11.01 5.74
C ALA A 202 -41.43 10.13 4.77
N ASP A 203 -40.71 10.74 3.82
CA ASP A 203 -40.01 10.02 2.77
C ASP A 203 -38.82 9.21 3.32
N ARG A 204 -38.46 8.13 2.60
CA ARG A 204 -37.18 7.42 2.81
C ARG A 204 -36.02 8.28 2.35
N ILE A 205 -34.90 8.18 3.04
CA ILE A 205 -33.74 9.02 2.77
C ILE A 205 -32.66 8.25 2.04
N ILE A 206 -32.36 8.68 0.81
CA ILE A 206 -31.17 8.30 0.06
C ILE A 206 -30.09 9.33 0.42
N GLY A 207 -29.07 8.91 1.20
CA GLY A 207 -28.03 9.79 1.70
C GLY A 207 -26.74 9.74 0.90
N TYR A 208 -26.11 10.89 0.72
CA TYR A 208 -24.74 11.06 0.28
C TYR A 208 -23.99 11.94 1.27
N VAL A 209 -22.75 11.57 1.58
CA VAL A 209 -21.84 12.41 2.39
C VAL A 209 -20.51 12.53 1.68
N GLY A 210 -20.06 13.75 1.44
CA GLY A 210 -18.76 13.97 0.87
C GLY A 210 -18.57 15.36 0.28
N ARG A 211 -17.34 15.63 -0.15
CA ARG A 211 -17.03 16.85 -0.89
C ARG A 211 -17.77 16.88 -2.22
N LEU A 212 -18.35 18.02 -2.55
CA LEU A 212 -19.04 18.25 -3.83
C LEU A 212 -18.04 18.70 -4.90
N ALA A 213 -17.38 17.72 -5.53
CA ALA A 213 -16.35 17.96 -6.54
C ALA A 213 -16.45 16.93 -7.67
N PRO A 214 -15.93 17.24 -8.89
CA PRO A 214 -16.08 16.38 -10.06
C PRO A 214 -15.60 14.94 -9.87
N GLU A 215 -14.52 14.75 -9.10
CA GLU A 215 -13.95 13.43 -8.82
C GLU A 215 -14.84 12.52 -7.96
N LYS A 216 -15.85 13.09 -7.29
CA LYS A 216 -16.83 12.34 -6.48
C LYS A 216 -18.07 11.90 -7.26
N GLN A 217 -18.20 12.31 -8.51
CA GLN A 217 -19.27 11.90 -9.42
C GLN A 217 -20.69 12.09 -8.84
N VAL A 218 -20.88 13.12 -8.00
CA VAL A 218 -22.17 13.37 -7.34
C VAL A 218 -23.31 13.62 -8.35
N ALA A 219 -22.99 14.07 -9.55
CA ALA A 219 -23.94 14.24 -10.64
C ALA A 219 -24.67 12.93 -11.05
N ASP A 220 -24.05 11.77 -10.83
CA ASP A 220 -24.64 10.47 -11.13
C ASP A 220 -25.88 10.15 -10.26
N LEU A 221 -25.99 10.83 -9.09
CA LEU A 221 -27.18 10.75 -8.24
C LEU A 221 -28.46 11.23 -8.95
N LYS A 222 -28.35 11.92 -10.10
CA LYS A 222 -29.50 12.23 -10.96
C LYS A 222 -30.28 10.98 -11.37
N ALA A 223 -29.64 9.82 -11.48
CA ALA A 223 -30.31 8.57 -11.77
C ALA A 223 -31.30 8.16 -10.68
N LEU A 224 -31.22 8.73 -9.48
CA LEU A 224 -32.06 8.40 -8.32
C LEU A 224 -33.22 9.38 -8.14
N THR A 225 -33.32 10.42 -8.97
CA THR A 225 -34.48 11.32 -8.95
C THR A 225 -35.75 10.61 -9.41
N GLY A 226 -36.90 11.01 -8.86
CA GLY A 226 -38.19 10.42 -9.20
C GLY A 226 -38.34 8.95 -8.75
N ILE A 227 -37.70 8.54 -7.68
CA ILE A 227 -38.03 7.33 -6.91
C ILE A 227 -39.14 7.73 -5.93
N ASP A 228 -40.29 7.06 -6.01
CA ASP A 228 -41.46 7.37 -5.19
C ASP A 228 -41.14 7.18 -3.69
N ASP A 229 -41.73 8.02 -2.85
CA ASP A 229 -41.55 8.01 -1.39
C ASP A 229 -40.08 8.06 -0.93
N ALA A 230 -39.20 8.67 -1.74
CA ALA A 230 -37.78 8.78 -1.42
C ALA A 230 -37.25 10.20 -1.66
N ARG A 231 -36.42 10.68 -0.73
CA ARG A 231 -35.76 11.99 -0.77
C ARG A 231 -34.26 11.83 -0.83
N LEU A 232 -33.63 12.48 -1.81
CA LEU A 232 -32.16 12.55 -1.89
C LEU A 232 -31.67 13.65 -0.95
N VAL A 233 -30.76 13.30 -0.04
CA VAL A 233 -30.14 14.21 0.93
C VAL A 233 -28.63 14.18 0.74
N ILE A 234 -28.07 15.35 0.46
CA ILE A 234 -26.65 15.57 0.14
C ILE A 234 -26.01 16.38 1.26
N VAL A 235 -25.13 15.71 2.01
CA VAL A 235 -24.36 16.32 3.10
C VAL A 235 -22.95 16.64 2.60
N GLY A 236 -22.57 17.90 2.67
CA GLY A 236 -21.26 18.36 2.25
C GLY A 236 -21.31 19.65 1.46
N ASP A 237 -20.11 20.10 1.06
CA ASP A 237 -19.95 21.33 0.27
C ASP A 237 -18.78 21.16 -0.71
N GLY A 238 -18.69 22.05 -1.69
CA GLY A 238 -17.59 22.04 -2.65
C GLY A 238 -17.88 22.81 -3.94
N PRO A 239 -16.90 22.87 -4.84
CA PRO A 239 -16.99 23.70 -6.05
C PRO A 239 -18.13 23.32 -7.01
N SER A 240 -18.58 22.06 -6.99
CA SER A 240 -19.68 21.60 -7.85
C SER A 240 -21.07 21.88 -7.29
N ARG A 241 -21.21 22.42 -6.08
CA ARG A 241 -22.51 22.62 -5.43
C ARG A 241 -23.49 23.41 -6.27
N PRO A 242 -23.15 24.60 -6.87
CA PRO A 242 -24.12 25.37 -7.66
C PRO A 242 -24.63 24.65 -8.91
N GLU A 243 -23.81 23.78 -9.48
CA GLU A 243 -24.19 22.93 -10.62
C GLU A 243 -25.13 21.81 -10.17
N LEU A 244 -24.80 21.16 -9.05
CA LEU A 244 -25.57 20.05 -8.50
C LEU A 244 -26.94 20.51 -8.02
N GLU A 245 -27.08 21.68 -7.41
CA GLU A 245 -28.38 22.23 -7.01
C GLU A 245 -29.29 22.48 -8.23
N ARG A 246 -28.73 22.88 -9.38
CA ARG A 246 -29.49 23.00 -10.63
C ARG A 246 -29.85 21.64 -11.24
N LEU A 247 -28.99 20.67 -11.09
CA LEU A 247 -29.17 19.32 -11.65
C LEU A 247 -30.15 18.48 -10.84
N LEU A 248 -30.23 18.71 -9.53
CA LEU A 248 -30.96 17.94 -8.52
C LEU A 248 -31.88 18.89 -7.72
N PRO A 249 -32.87 19.54 -8.36
CA PRO A 249 -33.65 20.59 -7.72
C PRO A 249 -34.50 20.09 -6.54
N ASP A 250 -34.86 18.82 -6.51
CA ASP A 250 -35.66 18.19 -5.45
C ASP A 250 -34.80 17.61 -4.31
N ALA A 251 -33.48 17.65 -4.43
CA ALA A 251 -32.57 17.14 -3.40
C ALA A 251 -32.39 18.18 -2.27
N VAL A 252 -32.21 17.69 -1.05
CA VAL A 252 -31.88 18.51 0.10
C VAL A 252 -30.38 18.64 0.26
N PHE A 253 -29.86 19.84 0.17
CA PHE A 253 -28.45 20.16 0.40
C PHE A 253 -28.29 20.76 1.79
N THR A 254 -27.74 19.99 2.73
CA THR A 254 -27.55 20.44 4.13
C THR A 254 -26.33 21.36 4.31
N GLY A 255 -25.41 21.36 3.35
CA GLY A 255 -24.09 21.93 3.54
C GLY A 255 -23.17 21.00 4.35
N HIS A 256 -22.06 21.56 4.84
CA HIS A 256 -21.10 20.80 5.65
C HIS A 256 -21.67 20.53 7.05
N LEU A 257 -21.70 19.26 7.44
CA LEU A 257 -22.00 18.84 8.80
C LEU A 257 -20.74 18.18 9.41
N GLY A 258 -20.60 18.30 10.73
CA GLY A 258 -19.47 17.71 11.46
C GLY A 258 -19.89 17.13 12.81
N GLY A 259 -18.98 16.45 13.48
CA GLY A 259 -19.18 15.94 14.83
C GLY A 259 -20.43 15.07 14.99
N THR A 260 -21.24 15.40 15.98
CA THR A 260 -22.48 14.67 16.30
C THR A 260 -23.59 14.90 15.28
N GLU A 261 -23.67 16.07 14.66
CA GLU A 261 -24.67 16.37 13.63
C GLU A 261 -24.48 15.51 12.39
N LEU A 262 -23.24 15.28 11.97
CA LEU A 262 -22.94 14.36 10.88
C LEU A 262 -23.34 12.94 11.24
N ALA A 263 -23.04 12.49 12.46
CA ALA A 263 -23.39 11.13 12.90
C ALA A 263 -24.92 10.93 12.96
N GLU A 264 -25.67 11.94 13.43
CA GLU A 264 -27.14 11.94 13.43
C GLU A 264 -27.69 11.86 12.00
N ALA A 265 -27.15 12.68 11.09
CA ALA A 265 -27.56 12.67 9.68
C ALA A 265 -27.31 11.30 9.03
N VAL A 266 -26.09 10.74 9.17
CA VAL A 266 -25.71 9.45 8.58
C VAL A 266 -26.58 8.32 9.12
N ALA A 267 -26.76 8.21 10.43
CA ALA A 267 -27.60 7.17 11.04
C ALA A 267 -29.08 7.30 10.65
N SER A 268 -29.50 8.49 10.21
CA SER A 268 -30.88 8.77 9.79
C SER A 268 -31.18 8.44 8.33
N PHE A 269 -30.20 8.05 7.54
CA PHE A 269 -30.42 7.57 6.17
C PHE A 269 -31.04 6.18 6.16
N ASP A 270 -31.73 5.83 5.08
CA ASP A 270 -32.25 4.51 4.81
C ASP A 270 -31.32 3.73 3.89
N VAL A 271 -30.68 4.41 2.94
CA VAL A 271 -29.64 3.87 2.05
C VAL A 271 -28.58 4.96 1.87
N PHE A 272 -27.32 4.57 2.00
CA PHE A 272 -26.19 5.45 1.68
C PHE A 272 -25.68 5.17 0.28
N VAL A 273 -25.42 6.20 -0.53
CA VAL A 273 -24.94 6.03 -1.91
C VAL A 273 -23.58 6.68 -2.10
N HIS A 274 -22.66 5.95 -2.74
CA HIS A 274 -21.32 6.44 -3.06
C HIS A 274 -20.98 6.20 -4.54
N PRO A 275 -21.14 7.19 -5.43
CA PRO A 275 -20.95 7.00 -6.86
C PRO A 275 -19.49 7.14 -7.33
N GLY A 276 -18.61 7.71 -6.51
CA GLY A 276 -17.23 8.06 -6.90
C GLY A 276 -16.32 6.87 -7.17
N GLU A 277 -15.84 6.70 -8.39
CA GLU A 277 -14.94 5.62 -8.82
C GLU A 277 -13.49 5.82 -8.36
N SER A 278 -13.08 7.07 -8.11
CA SER A 278 -11.70 7.44 -7.73
C SER A 278 -11.50 7.45 -6.21
N GLU A 279 -12.21 6.60 -5.47
CA GLU A 279 -12.11 6.54 -4.03
C GLU A 279 -10.99 5.59 -3.58
N THR A 280 -10.01 6.12 -2.86
CA THR A 280 -8.90 5.30 -2.35
C THR A 280 -9.29 4.41 -1.18
N PHE A 281 -10.27 4.84 -0.37
CA PHE A 281 -10.76 4.08 0.77
C PHE A 281 -12.29 4.10 0.89
N GLY A 282 -12.90 5.27 1.13
CA GLY A 282 -14.33 5.41 1.39
C GLY A 282 -14.66 5.59 2.87
N GLN A 283 -14.08 6.62 3.50
CA GLN A 283 -14.30 6.86 4.93
C GLN A 283 -15.79 7.05 5.26
N THR A 284 -16.50 7.87 4.48
CA THR A 284 -17.94 8.15 4.71
C THR A 284 -18.80 6.91 4.47
N LEU A 285 -18.39 6.03 3.57
CA LEU A 285 -19.02 4.74 3.34
C LEU A 285 -18.85 3.83 4.57
N GLN A 286 -17.64 3.77 5.16
CA GLN A 286 -17.40 3.03 6.40
C GLN A 286 -18.17 3.61 7.58
N GLU A 287 -18.34 4.94 7.66
CA GLU A 287 -19.15 5.64 8.66
C GLU A 287 -20.64 5.28 8.52
N ALA A 288 -21.15 5.15 7.29
CA ALA A 288 -22.51 4.68 7.02
C ALA A 288 -22.69 3.21 7.47
N LEU A 289 -21.77 2.32 7.12
CA LEU A 289 -21.77 0.93 7.58
C LEU A 289 -21.77 0.86 9.11
N ALA A 290 -20.93 1.68 9.78
CA ALA A 290 -20.85 1.74 11.23
C ALA A 290 -22.16 2.23 11.87
N SER A 291 -22.90 3.10 11.19
CA SER A 291 -24.22 3.59 11.60
C SER A 291 -25.35 2.59 11.30
N GLY A 292 -25.04 1.38 10.82
CA GLY A 292 -26.03 0.36 10.47
C GLY A 292 -26.85 0.72 9.22
N VAL A 293 -26.30 1.56 8.33
CA VAL A 293 -26.95 1.99 7.09
C VAL A 293 -26.39 1.16 5.94
N PRO A 294 -27.23 0.42 5.20
CA PRO A 294 -26.79 -0.32 4.03
C PRO A 294 -26.34 0.63 2.93
N VAL A 295 -25.34 0.20 2.16
CA VAL A 295 -24.70 1.05 1.18
C VAL A 295 -24.90 0.56 -0.24
N VAL A 296 -25.00 1.50 -1.19
CA VAL A 296 -24.89 1.23 -2.63
C VAL A 296 -23.70 2.03 -3.15
N ALA A 297 -22.66 1.34 -3.60
CA ALA A 297 -21.42 1.98 -4.03
C ALA A 297 -20.95 1.46 -5.39
N THR A 298 -20.13 2.27 -6.07
CA THR A 298 -19.50 1.81 -7.30
C THR A 298 -18.59 0.62 -7.05
N GLY A 299 -18.56 -0.36 -7.95
CA GLY A 299 -17.67 -1.52 -7.93
C GLY A 299 -16.24 -1.17 -8.36
N ALA A 300 -15.68 -0.06 -7.86
CA ALA A 300 -14.34 0.42 -8.15
C ALA A 300 -13.66 0.99 -6.89
N GLY A 301 -12.33 0.96 -6.87
CA GLY A 301 -11.55 1.57 -5.80
C GLY A 301 -11.74 0.95 -4.42
N GLY A 302 -11.73 1.82 -3.40
CA GLY A 302 -11.88 1.44 -1.99
C GLY A 302 -13.18 0.72 -1.62
N PRO A 303 -14.35 1.06 -2.21
CA PRO A 303 -15.59 0.35 -1.98
C PRO A 303 -15.54 -1.18 -2.16
N LEU A 304 -14.69 -1.69 -3.06
CA LEU A 304 -14.49 -3.13 -3.26
C LEU A 304 -14.02 -3.87 -1.99
N ASP A 305 -13.31 -3.18 -1.11
CA ASP A 305 -12.78 -3.75 0.15
C ASP A 305 -13.69 -3.52 1.36
N LEU A 306 -14.63 -2.60 1.24
CA LEU A 306 -15.51 -2.21 2.34
C LEU A 306 -16.87 -2.89 2.26
N VAL A 307 -17.42 -3.05 1.05
CA VAL A 307 -18.77 -3.56 0.82
C VAL A 307 -18.75 -5.03 0.44
N ARG A 308 -19.43 -5.85 1.22
CA ARG A 308 -19.76 -7.24 0.87
C ARG A 308 -21.08 -7.24 0.11
N SER A 309 -20.97 -7.21 -1.23
CA SER A 309 -22.14 -7.12 -2.11
C SER A 309 -23.13 -8.25 -1.81
N SER A 310 -24.42 -7.94 -1.73
CA SER A 310 -25.54 -8.80 -1.29
C SER A 310 -25.55 -9.21 0.19
N VAL A 311 -24.73 -8.59 1.04
CA VAL A 311 -24.66 -8.86 2.48
C VAL A 311 -24.91 -7.61 3.32
N ASP A 312 -24.11 -6.56 3.08
CA ASP A 312 -24.18 -5.28 3.81
C ASP A 312 -24.40 -4.07 2.90
N GLY A 313 -24.54 -4.33 1.59
CA GLY A 313 -24.78 -3.33 0.57
C GLY A 313 -24.77 -3.95 -0.81
N TRP A 314 -24.77 -3.08 -1.81
CA TRP A 314 -24.63 -3.44 -3.21
C TRP A 314 -23.44 -2.73 -3.84
N LEU A 315 -22.67 -3.46 -4.64
CA LEU A 315 -21.73 -2.89 -5.60
C LEU A 315 -22.37 -2.89 -6.98
N TYR A 316 -22.56 -1.71 -7.57
CA TYR A 316 -23.03 -1.59 -8.95
C TYR A 316 -21.85 -1.44 -9.93
N ARG A 317 -22.07 -1.78 -11.20
CA ARG A 317 -21.04 -1.63 -12.25
C ARG A 317 -20.64 -0.17 -12.44
N PRO A 318 -19.35 0.17 -12.45
CA PRO A 318 -18.88 1.53 -12.73
C PRO A 318 -19.51 2.10 -14.01
N GLY A 319 -20.08 3.31 -13.92
CA GLY A 319 -20.77 3.99 -15.02
C GLY A 319 -22.18 3.47 -15.35
N ASP A 320 -22.64 2.37 -14.78
CA ASP A 320 -23.98 1.82 -15.01
C ASP A 320 -25.02 2.43 -14.05
N LEU A 321 -25.58 3.57 -14.46
CA LEU A 321 -26.56 4.30 -13.66
C LEU A 321 -27.92 3.58 -13.57
N VAL A 322 -28.21 2.67 -14.49
CA VAL A 322 -29.41 1.83 -14.45
C VAL A 322 -29.26 0.79 -13.32
N ASP A 323 -28.09 0.15 -13.22
CA ASP A 323 -27.79 -0.78 -12.12
C ASP A 323 -27.78 -0.03 -10.78
N LEU A 324 -27.17 1.19 -10.70
CA LEU A 324 -27.23 2.03 -9.52
C LEU A 324 -28.68 2.23 -9.04
N ARG A 325 -29.58 2.69 -9.93
CA ARG A 325 -30.99 2.90 -9.59
C ARG A 325 -31.66 1.61 -9.14
N ALA A 326 -31.45 0.51 -9.85
CA ALA A 326 -32.03 -0.77 -9.51
C ALA A 326 -31.62 -1.26 -8.11
N ARG A 327 -30.32 -1.11 -7.72
CA ARG A 327 -29.81 -1.48 -6.39
C ARG A 327 -30.40 -0.63 -5.27
N VAL A 328 -30.53 0.67 -5.50
CA VAL A 328 -31.17 1.58 -4.54
C VAL A 328 -32.64 1.25 -4.38
N SER A 329 -33.38 1.06 -5.48
CA SER A 329 -34.80 0.68 -5.45
C SER A 329 -35.03 -0.67 -4.78
N ASP A 330 -34.14 -1.64 -4.97
CA ASP A 330 -34.20 -2.95 -4.30
C ASP A 330 -34.15 -2.80 -2.76
N LEU A 331 -33.26 -1.96 -2.23
CA LEU A 331 -33.18 -1.72 -0.80
C LEU A 331 -34.32 -0.85 -0.25
N LEU A 332 -34.82 0.09 -1.03
CA LEU A 332 -35.95 0.93 -0.60
C LEU A 332 -37.26 0.14 -0.63
N GLY A 333 -37.40 -0.81 -1.55
CA GLY A 333 -38.61 -1.64 -1.73
C GLY A 333 -38.75 -2.76 -0.71
N ASP A 334 -37.71 -3.13 0.02
CA ASP A 334 -37.71 -4.26 0.96
C ASP A 334 -37.13 -3.86 2.33
N ASP A 335 -38.02 -3.56 3.26
CA ASP A 335 -37.67 -3.15 4.63
C ASP A 335 -36.96 -4.25 5.43
N ALA A 336 -37.29 -5.51 5.19
CA ALA A 336 -36.66 -6.62 5.89
C ALA A 336 -35.21 -6.81 5.42
N LYS A 337 -35.00 -6.78 4.10
CA LYS A 337 -33.65 -6.80 3.49
C LYS A 337 -32.82 -5.61 3.95
N ARG A 338 -33.38 -4.39 3.90
CA ARG A 338 -32.69 -3.18 4.32
C ARG A 338 -32.21 -3.25 5.77
N ARG A 339 -33.06 -3.72 6.68
CA ARG A 339 -32.69 -3.93 8.08
C ARG A 339 -31.62 -5.02 8.25
N ALA A 340 -31.75 -6.14 7.54
CA ALA A 340 -30.77 -7.23 7.60
C ALA A 340 -29.39 -6.77 7.10
N PHE A 341 -29.36 -6.02 5.99
CA PHE A 341 -28.12 -5.42 5.48
C PHE A 341 -27.53 -4.40 6.46
N GLY A 342 -28.36 -3.60 7.13
CA GLY A 342 -27.90 -2.64 8.13
C GLY A 342 -27.23 -3.31 9.34
N VAL A 343 -27.81 -4.42 9.83
CA VAL A 343 -27.19 -5.23 10.90
C VAL A 343 -25.86 -5.81 10.44
N ALA A 344 -25.82 -6.40 9.25
CA ALA A 344 -24.60 -6.96 8.67
C ALA A 344 -23.54 -5.89 8.40
N ALA A 345 -23.95 -4.67 8.01
CA ALA A 345 -23.09 -3.52 7.80
C ALA A 345 -22.34 -3.14 9.09
N ARG A 346 -23.06 -2.97 10.18
CA ARG A 346 -22.48 -2.65 11.51
C ARG A 346 -21.50 -3.73 11.96
N GLU A 347 -21.88 -5.00 11.85
CA GLU A 347 -21.02 -6.13 12.24
C GLU A 347 -19.75 -6.19 11.39
N GLY A 348 -19.85 -5.91 10.09
CA GLY A 348 -18.71 -5.95 9.14
C GLY A 348 -17.60 -4.94 9.42
N VAL A 349 -17.88 -3.88 10.17
CA VAL A 349 -16.91 -2.83 10.50
C VAL A 349 -16.60 -2.72 11.98
N ARG A 350 -17.17 -3.58 12.82
CA ARG A 350 -17.03 -3.55 14.28
C ARG A 350 -15.59 -3.53 14.76
N ASP A 351 -14.74 -4.34 14.14
CA ASP A 351 -13.34 -4.47 14.51
C ASP A 351 -12.42 -3.47 13.77
N ARG A 352 -12.99 -2.61 12.92
CA ARG A 352 -12.22 -1.59 12.17
C ARG A 352 -12.08 -0.29 12.96
N THR A 353 -11.71 -0.40 14.23
CA THR A 353 -11.54 0.78 15.09
C THR A 353 -10.19 1.48 14.84
N TRP A 354 -10.12 2.77 15.15
CA TRP A 354 -8.85 3.49 15.08
C TRP A 354 -7.78 2.88 16.00
N GLU A 355 -8.18 2.30 17.12
CA GLU A 355 -7.24 1.63 18.03
C GLU A 355 -6.56 0.43 17.37
N VAL A 356 -7.34 -0.45 16.73
CA VAL A 356 -6.82 -1.62 16.01
C VAL A 356 -5.91 -1.18 14.87
N LEU A 357 -6.34 -0.21 14.08
CA LEU A 357 -5.56 0.27 12.92
C LEU A 357 -4.27 1.00 13.33
N CYS A 358 -4.29 1.77 14.42
CA CYS A 358 -3.09 2.42 14.91
C CYS A 358 -2.10 1.42 15.53
N ARG A 359 -2.58 0.36 16.19
CA ARG A 359 -1.73 -0.74 16.64
C ARG A 359 -1.02 -1.42 15.45
N GLN A 360 -1.74 -1.74 14.39
CA GLN A 360 -1.14 -2.25 13.14
C GLN A 360 -0.13 -1.26 12.54
N LEU A 361 -0.39 0.04 12.64
CA LEU A 361 0.57 1.05 12.17
C LEU A 361 1.88 1.01 12.96
N VAL A 362 1.81 0.84 14.28
CA VAL A 362 3.00 0.69 15.14
C VAL A 362 3.78 -0.58 14.76
N GLU A 363 3.10 -1.69 14.46
CA GLU A 363 3.74 -2.90 13.92
C GLU A 363 4.46 -2.62 12.59
N HIS A 364 3.84 -1.87 11.70
CA HIS A 364 4.49 -1.44 10.44
C HIS A 364 5.70 -0.51 10.67
N TYR A 365 5.68 0.33 11.70
CA TYR A 365 6.87 1.12 12.08
C TYR A 365 8.01 0.22 12.55
N GLU A 366 7.71 -0.80 13.36
CA GLU A 366 8.71 -1.79 13.79
C GLU A 366 9.26 -2.59 12.61
N ASP A 367 8.42 -2.98 11.67
CA ASP A 367 8.87 -3.65 10.44
C ASP A 367 9.79 -2.74 9.62
N ALA A 368 9.46 -1.46 9.47
CA ALA A 368 10.30 -0.50 8.77
C ALA A 368 11.67 -0.32 9.47
N ARG A 369 11.70 -0.32 10.80
CA ARG A 369 12.95 -0.29 11.57
C ARG A 369 13.82 -1.51 11.33
N ARG A 370 13.22 -2.72 11.22
CA ARG A 370 13.94 -3.96 10.88
C ARG A 370 14.44 -3.98 9.45
N LEU A 371 13.68 -3.40 8.52
CA LEU A 371 14.02 -3.37 7.10
C LEU A 371 15.12 -2.34 6.78
N ARG A 372 15.23 -1.23 7.52
CA ARG A 372 16.18 -0.16 7.21
C ARG A 372 17.65 -0.59 7.26
N PRO A 373 18.15 -1.33 8.25
CA PRO A 373 19.53 -1.84 8.23
C PRO A 373 19.81 -2.73 7.00
N ILE A 374 18.82 -3.52 6.58
CA ILE A 374 18.92 -4.34 5.37
C ILE A 374 19.05 -3.46 4.12
N ASP A 375 18.26 -2.37 4.05
CA ASP A 375 18.34 -1.42 2.94
C ASP A 375 19.67 -0.66 2.91
N ASP A 376 20.15 -0.22 4.06
CA ASP A 376 21.44 0.45 4.17
C ASP A 376 22.56 -0.51 3.76
N ALA A 377 22.49 -1.76 4.18
CA ALA A 377 23.42 -2.80 3.76
C ALA A 377 23.37 -3.03 2.25
N LEU A 378 22.17 -2.99 1.65
CA LEU A 378 21.98 -3.12 0.21
C LEU A 378 22.44 -1.88 -0.60
N LEU A 379 22.43 -0.68 -0.02
CA LEU A 379 22.86 0.57 -0.68
C LEU A 379 24.35 0.82 -0.57
N LEU A 380 25.01 0.36 0.50
CA LEU A 380 26.43 0.48 0.68
C LEU A 380 27.16 -0.49 -0.27
N ARG A 381 27.62 0.01 -1.40
CA ARG A 381 28.57 -0.70 -2.25
C ARG A 381 29.88 -0.88 -1.48
N GLY A 382 30.17 -2.11 -1.10
CA GLY A 382 31.45 -2.64 -0.62
C GLY A 382 32.25 -1.75 0.30
N ALA A 383 32.58 -2.26 1.47
CA ALA A 383 33.61 -1.79 2.36
C ALA A 383 33.21 -0.98 3.62
N ILE A 384 32.12 -1.34 4.32
CA ILE A 384 32.11 -1.06 5.77
C ILE A 384 31.61 -2.34 6.46
N ARG A 385 32.51 -3.00 7.19
CA ARG A 385 32.14 -4.07 8.12
C ARG A 385 31.48 -3.41 9.33
N PRO A 386 30.24 -3.73 9.70
CA PRO A 386 29.77 -3.41 11.04
C PRO A 386 30.55 -4.26 12.05
N ASP A 387 30.99 -3.67 13.13
CA ASP A 387 31.41 -4.40 14.31
C ASP A 387 30.19 -5.10 14.92
N VAL A 388 29.94 -6.32 14.48
CA VAL A 388 28.92 -7.18 15.06
C VAL A 388 29.58 -8.00 16.17
N PRO A 389 29.07 -7.97 17.41
CA PRO A 389 29.56 -8.84 18.47
C PRO A 389 29.45 -10.29 18.03
N ALA A 390 30.48 -11.08 18.29
CA ALA A 390 30.60 -12.45 17.90
C ALA A 390 29.42 -13.29 18.44
N ALA A 391 28.49 -13.66 17.57
CA ALA A 391 27.56 -14.73 17.85
C ALA A 391 28.34 -16.06 17.79
N THR A 392 28.29 -16.80 18.86
CA THR A 392 28.86 -18.14 18.98
C THR A 392 28.01 -19.14 18.19
N SER A 393 28.18 -19.18 16.86
CA SER A 393 27.75 -20.32 16.04
C SER A 393 28.71 -20.46 14.87
N SER A 394 28.98 -21.70 14.46
CA SER A 394 29.81 -22.09 13.33
C SER A 394 29.20 -21.69 11.98
N ALA A 395 28.96 -20.38 11.79
CA ALA A 395 28.40 -19.86 10.55
C ALA A 395 29.45 -20.00 9.44
N ARG A 396 29.10 -20.69 8.36
CA ARG A 396 29.90 -20.75 7.13
C ARG A 396 30.12 -19.33 6.61
N SER A 397 31.35 -19.05 6.22
CA SER A 397 31.74 -17.74 5.70
C SER A 397 32.11 -17.89 4.22
N TRP A 398 31.36 -17.21 3.36
CA TRP A 398 31.62 -17.22 1.93
C TRP A 398 32.26 -15.91 1.50
N SER A 399 33.28 -15.98 0.65
CA SER A 399 34.02 -14.83 0.11
C SER A 399 33.73 -14.58 -1.37
N THR A 400 33.28 -15.60 -2.08
CA THR A 400 32.98 -15.55 -3.53
C THR A 400 31.65 -16.19 -3.81
N TYR A 401 30.70 -15.42 -4.34
CA TYR A 401 29.37 -15.91 -4.70
C TYR A 401 29.14 -15.78 -6.20
N VAL A 402 28.62 -16.83 -6.85
CA VAL A 402 28.23 -16.85 -8.26
C VAL A 402 26.76 -17.23 -8.37
N ALA A 403 25.99 -16.47 -9.12
CA ALA A 403 24.59 -16.76 -9.41
C ALA A 403 24.40 -17.29 -10.83
N LEU A 404 23.73 -18.44 -10.94
CA LEU A 404 23.38 -19.11 -12.21
C LEU A 404 21.86 -19.12 -12.36
N GLY A 405 21.37 -18.91 -13.58
CA GLY A 405 19.94 -18.88 -13.79
C GLY A 405 19.52 -18.23 -15.12
N ASP A 406 18.26 -17.86 -15.14
CA ASP A 406 17.60 -17.19 -16.26
C ASP A 406 17.24 -15.73 -15.94
N SER A 407 16.19 -15.19 -16.59
CA SER A 407 15.73 -13.80 -16.42
C SER A 407 15.38 -13.42 -14.97
N ILE A 408 14.93 -14.37 -14.17
CA ILE A 408 14.57 -14.10 -12.76
C ILE A 408 15.84 -13.84 -11.94
N THR A 409 16.88 -14.62 -12.17
CA THR A 409 18.17 -14.46 -11.50
C THR A 409 18.98 -13.29 -12.07
N GLU A 410 18.87 -13.03 -13.40
CA GLU A 410 19.42 -11.84 -14.04
C GLU A 410 18.83 -10.54 -13.44
N GLY A 411 17.58 -10.61 -12.93
CA GLY A 411 16.88 -9.47 -12.39
C GLY A 411 16.12 -8.65 -13.42
N LEU A 412 15.77 -9.25 -14.57
CA LEU A 412 15.06 -8.57 -15.66
C LEU A 412 13.78 -7.88 -15.15
N CYS A 413 13.64 -6.59 -15.47
CA CYS A 413 12.56 -5.71 -15.02
C CYS A 413 12.50 -5.43 -13.51
N ASP A 414 13.43 -5.92 -12.68
CA ASP A 414 13.54 -5.51 -11.28
C ASP A 414 14.33 -4.19 -11.18
N ALA A 415 13.63 -3.09 -11.45
CA ALA A 415 14.18 -1.74 -11.40
C ALA A 415 13.97 -1.07 -10.03
N SER A 416 13.44 -1.79 -9.03
CA SER A 416 13.18 -1.23 -7.72
C SER A 416 14.46 -0.69 -7.08
N ARG A 417 14.44 0.61 -6.71
CA ARG A 417 15.58 1.34 -6.11
C ARG A 417 16.84 1.46 -6.98
N MET A 418 16.71 1.26 -8.30
CA MET A 418 17.81 1.41 -9.25
C MET A 418 17.64 2.68 -10.10
N PRO A 419 18.74 3.27 -10.62
CA PRO A 419 18.67 4.28 -11.66
C PRO A 419 17.94 3.74 -12.92
N ALA A 420 17.38 4.63 -13.72
CA ALA A 420 16.68 4.25 -14.95
C ALA A 420 17.57 3.39 -15.85
N GLY A 421 17.04 2.28 -16.34
CA GLY A 421 17.75 1.33 -17.20
C GLY A 421 18.62 0.29 -16.50
N ASN A 422 18.75 0.35 -15.18
CA ASN A 422 19.46 -0.65 -14.40
C ASN A 422 18.48 -1.59 -13.70
N TYR A 423 18.81 -2.88 -13.68
CA TYR A 423 18.06 -3.93 -13.00
C TYR A 423 18.90 -4.54 -11.88
N ARG A 424 18.22 -5.03 -10.84
CA ARG A 424 18.87 -5.60 -9.69
C ARG A 424 18.02 -6.71 -9.10
N GLY A 425 18.33 -7.93 -9.50
CA GLY A 425 17.59 -9.12 -9.11
C GLY A 425 17.81 -9.57 -7.66
N TRP A 426 17.15 -10.66 -7.30
CA TRP A 426 17.30 -11.28 -6.00
C TRP A 426 18.74 -11.74 -5.71
N ALA A 427 19.47 -12.20 -6.75
CA ALA A 427 20.86 -12.65 -6.61
C ALA A 427 21.81 -11.50 -6.23
N ASP A 428 21.61 -10.31 -6.82
CA ASP A 428 22.37 -9.11 -6.48
C ASP A 428 22.10 -8.66 -5.03
N ARG A 429 20.85 -8.79 -4.58
CA ARG A 429 20.44 -8.49 -3.20
C ARG A 429 21.06 -9.48 -2.21
N LEU A 430 21.03 -10.77 -2.55
CA LEU A 430 21.70 -11.80 -1.76
C LEU A 430 23.21 -11.55 -1.67
N ALA A 431 23.87 -11.23 -2.79
CA ALA A 431 25.29 -10.88 -2.82
C ALA A 431 25.64 -9.75 -1.84
N GLN A 432 24.80 -8.72 -1.77
CA GLN A 432 25.03 -7.61 -0.85
C GLN A 432 24.82 -8.01 0.61
N LEU A 433 23.80 -8.83 0.92
CA LEU A 433 23.61 -9.37 2.26
C LEU A 433 24.83 -10.22 2.69
N LEU A 434 25.31 -11.06 1.81
CA LEU A 434 26.50 -11.91 2.07
C LEU A 434 27.75 -11.04 2.26
N ALA A 435 27.96 -10.02 1.44
CA ALA A 435 29.09 -9.10 1.58
C ALA A 435 29.13 -8.39 2.95
N HIS A 436 27.96 -8.16 3.57
CA HIS A 436 27.86 -7.53 4.89
C HIS A 436 27.97 -8.53 6.05
N THR A 437 27.61 -9.78 5.81
CA THR A 437 27.58 -10.82 6.85
C THR A 437 28.80 -11.73 6.84
N THR A 438 29.56 -11.75 5.75
CA THR A 438 30.76 -12.61 5.64
C THR A 438 31.85 -12.19 6.63
N ARG A 439 32.46 -13.21 7.25
CA ARG A 439 33.64 -13.08 8.09
C ARG A 439 34.93 -13.55 7.39
N ALA A 440 34.82 -13.90 6.10
CA ALA A 440 35.97 -14.31 5.32
C ALA A 440 36.98 -13.16 5.18
N PRO A 441 38.28 -13.43 5.25
CA PRO A 441 39.30 -12.42 5.03
C PRO A 441 39.30 -11.98 3.57
N GLY A 442 39.42 -10.67 3.34
CA GLY A 442 39.52 -10.11 1.99
C GLY A 442 38.18 -9.54 1.46
N PRO A 443 38.19 -9.01 0.23
CA PRO A 443 37.01 -8.44 -0.40
C PRO A 443 36.03 -9.54 -0.84
N PHE A 444 34.73 -9.30 -0.61
CA PHE A 444 33.69 -10.18 -1.14
C PHE A 444 33.58 -10.01 -2.67
N ARG A 445 33.56 -11.12 -3.40
CA ARG A 445 33.45 -11.15 -4.86
C ARG A 445 32.09 -11.72 -5.28
N PHE A 446 31.48 -11.12 -6.28
CA PHE A 446 30.21 -11.56 -6.81
C PHE A 446 30.21 -11.53 -8.35
N ALA A 447 29.65 -12.57 -8.97
CA ALA A 447 29.34 -12.61 -10.39
C ALA A 447 27.92 -13.14 -10.61
N ASN A 448 27.13 -12.44 -11.40
CA ASN A 448 25.83 -12.92 -11.89
C ASN A 448 26.03 -13.39 -13.34
N LEU A 449 25.99 -14.70 -13.56
CA LEU A 449 26.13 -15.32 -14.89
C LEU A 449 24.77 -15.66 -15.51
N ALA A 450 23.68 -15.34 -14.84
CA ALA A 450 22.33 -15.56 -15.32
C ALA A 450 22.02 -14.66 -16.53
N VAL A 451 21.34 -15.23 -17.53
CA VAL A 451 20.95 -14.53 -18.75
C VAL A 451 19.51 -14.92 -19.10
N ARG A 452 18.71 -13.93 -19.48
CA ARG A 452 17.31 -14.11 -19.89
C ARG A 452 17.13 -15.18 -20.97
N SER A 453 15.97 -15.83 -20.95
CA SER A 453 15.55 -16.86 -21.91
C SER A 453 16.43 -18.13 -21.93
N ARG A 454 17.41 -18.26 -21.05
CA ARG A 454 18.26 -19.44 -20.94
C ARG A 454 17.49 -20.63 -20.36
N ARG A 455 17.91 -21.84 -20.75
CA ARG A 455 17.38 -23.13 -20.38
C ARG A 455 18.42 -23.96 -19.64
N VAL A 456 18.02 -25.10 -19.10
CA VAL A 456 18.94 -25.97 -18.34
C VAL A 456 20.14 -26.44 -19.19
N ARG A 457 20.00 -26.60 -20.49
CA ARG A 457 21.14 -26.89 -21.39
C ARG A 457 22.18 -25.75 -21.37
N ASP A 458 21.71 -24.49 -21.35
CA ASP A 458 22.61 -23.33 -21.35
C ASP A 458 23.31 -23.17 -19.99
N LEU A 459 22.66 -23.65 -18.90
CA LEU A 459 23.31 -23.80 -17.60
C LEU A 459 24.51 -24.77 -17.71
N VAL A 460 24.32 -25.94 -18.34
CA VAL A 460 25.34 -26.96 -18.47
C VAL A 460 26.47 -26.52 -19.40
N ASP A 461 26.12 -25.97 -20.55
CA ASP A 461 27.06 -25.71 -21.65
C ASP A 461 27.83 -24.39 -21.49
N GLU A 462 27.21 -23.36 -20.89
CA GLU A 462 27.79 -22.02 -20.82
C GLU A 462 28.07 -21.53 -19.37
N GLN A 463 27.10 -21.63 -18.48
CA GLN A 463 27.21 -21.00 -17.15
C GLN A 463 28.06 -21.84 -16.18
N LEU A 464 27.89 -23.16 -16.16
CA LEU A 464 28.63 -24.06 -15.26
C LEU A 464 30.15 -24.03 -15.50
N PRO A 465 30.67 -24.11 -16.73
CA PRO A 465 32.12 -24.01 -16.96
C PRO A 465 32.72 -22.70 -16.44
N ARG A 466 32.03 -21.58 -16.71
CA ARG A 466 32.47 -20.26 -16.21
C ARG A 466 32.41 -20.15 -14.69
N ALA A 467 31.39 -20.73 -14.07
CA ALA A 467 31.30 -20.75 -12.61
C ALA A 467 32.47 -21.53 -11.98
N LEU A 468 32.81 -22.68 -12.56
CA LEU A 468 33.93 -23.49 -12.09
C LEU A 468 35.29 -22.77 -12.24
N GLU A 469 35.49 -22.00 -13.31
CA GLU A 469 36.69 -21.16 -13.51
C GLU A 469 36.83 -20.08 -12.39
N LEU A 470 35.70 -19.52 -11.94
CA LEU A 470 35.68 -18.48 -10.88
C LEU A 470 35.93 -19.05 -9.48
N ARG A 471 35.90 -20.37 -9.29
CA ARG A 471 36.12 -21.09 -8.01
C ARG A 471 35.34 -20.44 -6.85
N PRO A 472 33.99 -20.35 -6.93
CA PRO A 472 33.20 -19.72 -5.88
C PRO A 472 33.10 -20.60 -4.63
N ASP A 473 32.93 -19.96 -3.47
CA ASP A 473 32.60 -20.65 -2.22
C ASP A 473 31.08 -20.95 -2.15
N LEU A 474 30.28 -20.14 -2.79
CA LEU A 474 28.81 -20.28 -2.87
C LEU A 474 28.33 -20.12 -4.32
N VAL A 475 27.44 -21.00 -4.75
CA VAL A 475 26.72 -20.87 -6.03
C VAL A 475 25.23 -20.97 -5.78
N SER A 476 24.45 -20.09 -6.37
CA SER A 476 22.98 -20.28 -6.44
C SER A 476 22.53 -20.70 -7.83
N ILE A 477 21.52 -21.57 -7.89
CA ILE A 477 20.92 -22.06 -9.14
C ILE A 477 19.40 -21.91 -9.05
N LEU A 478 18.82 -21.07 -9.92
CA LEU A 478 17.38 -21.00 -10.18
C LEU A 478 17.16 -21.13 -11.69
N MET A 479 16.78 -22.33 -12.14
CA MET A 479 16.70 -22.67 -13.56
C MET A 479 15.59 -23.70 -13.84
N GLY A 480 15.11 -23.75 -15.08
CA GLY A 480 14.17 -24.74 -15.58
C GLY A 480 12.78 -24.20 -15.90
N ALA A 481 12.41 -23.00 -15.42
CA ALA A 481 11.11 -22.43 -15.72
C ALA A 481 10.85 -22.31 -17.24
N ASN A 482 11.84 -21.88 -18.02
CA ASN A 482 11.75 -21.72 -19.47
C ASN A 482 11.63 -23.08 -20.21
N ASP A 483 12.16 -24.15 -19.62
CA ASP A 483 12.02 -25.50 -20.18
C ASP A 483 10.62 -26.05 -19.93
N LEU A 484 10.09 -25.86 -18.70
CA LEU A 484 8.80 -26.39 -18.26
C LEU A 484 7.59 -25.81 -19.02
N VAL A 485 7.75 -24.62 -19.60
CA VAL A 485 6.75 -23.97 -20.46
C VAL A 485 6.70 -24.58 -21.87
N GLY A 486 7.74 -25.31 -22.29
CA GLY A 486 7.80 -25.98 -23.59
C GLY A 486 6.74 -27.07 -23.79
N HIS A 487 6.45 -27.40 -25.06
CA HIS A 487 5.38 -28.37 -25.39
C HIS A 487 5.72 -29.81 -24.96
N THR A 488 6.99 -30.23 -25.08
CA THR A 488 7.47 -31.57 -24.74
C THR A 488 8.70 -31.47 -23.83
N VAL A 489 8.57 -31.89 -22.58
CA VAL A 489 9.66 -31.83 -21.58
C VAL A 489 9.71 -33.13 -20.82
N ASP A 490 10.84 -33.81 -20.83
CA ASP A 490 11.14 -34.86 -19.87
C ASP A 490 11.66 -34.20 -18.58
N VAL A 491 10.77 -34.11 -17.61
CA VAL A 491 11.02 -33.44 -16.31
C VAL A 491 12.14 -34.12 -15.53
N ARG A 492 12.24 -35.47 -15.61
CA ARG A 492 13.28 -36.20 -14.90
C ARG A 492 14.66 -36.02 -15.54
N ALA A 493 14.74 -36.08 -16.87
CA ALA A 493 15.97 -35.82 -17.60
C ALA A 493 16.47 -34.40 -17.37
N LEU A 494 15.52 -33.41 -17.32
CA LEU A 494 15.82 -32.02 -17.04
C LEU A 494 16.41 -31.85 -15.62
N ALA A 495 15.76 -32.40 -14.63
CA ALA A 495 16.24 -32.36 -13.23
C ALA A 495 17.57 -33.04 -13.05
N ALA A 496 17.80 -34.17 -13.74
CA ALA A 496 19.07 -34.88 -13.71
C ALA A 496 20.25 -34.08 -14.28
N GLN A 497 20.00 -33.18 -15.24
CA GLN A 497 21.02 -32.23 -15.73
C GLN A 497 21.40 -31.21 -14.67
N VAL A 498 20.43 -30.66 -13.97
CA VAL A 498 20.67 -29.71 -12.85
C VAL A 498 21.42 -30.44 -11.73
N GLU A 499 21.01 -31.65 -11.38
CA GLU A 499 21.71 -32.46 -10.34
C GLU A 499 23.18 -32.69 -10.69
N ARG A 500 23.50 -33.04 -11.94
CA ARG A 500 24.90 -33.18 -12.38
C ARG A 500 25.68 -31.88 -12.23
N SER A 501 25.08 -30.75 -12.56
CA SER A 501 25.71 -29.44 -12.38
C SER A 501 25.93 -29.11 -10.90
N VAL A 502 24.97 -29.45 -10.05
CA VAL A 502 25.11 -29.32 -8.59
C VAL A 502 26.25 -30.18 -8.06
N ARG A 503 26.36 -31.46 -8.48
CA ARG A 503 27.45 -32.36 -8.08
C ARG A 503 28.81 -31.80 -8.50
N ALA A 504 28.96 -31.36 -9.75
CA ALA A 504 30.19 -30.77 -10.24
C ALA A 504 30.67 -29.57 -9.41
N LEU A 505 29.75 -28.71 -9.01
CA LEU A 505 30.04 -27.54 -8.15
C LEU A 505 30.40 -27.98 -6.71
N ARG A 506 29.69 -28.98 -6.16
CA ARG A 506 30.00 -29.54 -4.84
C ARG A 506 31.37 -30.22 -4.81
N ASP A 507 31.68 -30.98 -5.86
CA ASP A 507 32.98 -31.66 -6.02
C ASP A 507 34.14 -30.66 -6.17
N ALA A 508 33.85 -29.48 -6.75
CA ALA A 508 34.78 -28.35 -6.83
C ALA A 508 34.91 -27.55 -5.51
N GLY A 509 34.20 -27.95 -4.45
CA GLY A 509 34.28 -27.35 -3.11
C GLY A 509 33.28 -26.18 -2.86
N SER A 510 32.37 -25.90 -3.77
CA SER A 510 31.36 -24.87 -3.58
C SER A 510 30.17 -25.35 -2.75
N ASP A 511 29.67 -24.54 -1.86
CA ASP A 511 28.30 -24.70 -1.36
C ASP A 511 27.30 -24.31 -2.43
N VAL A 512 26.20 -25.05 -2.57
CA VAL A 512 25.19 -24.80 -3.58
C VAL A 512 23.85 -24.44 -2.93
N LEU A 513 23.30 -23.31 -3.28
CA LEU A 513 21.94 -22.88 -2.96
C LEU A 513 21.04 -23.21 -4.16
N LEU A 514 20.31 -24.32 -4.06
CA LEU A 514 19.36 -24.73 -5.09
C LEU A 514 18.00 -24.10 -4.80
N VAL A 515 17.44 -23.39 -5.78
CA VAL A 515 16.17 -22.67 -5.64
C VAL A 515 15.13 -23.31 -6.54
N THR A 516 13.95 -23.64 -6.00
CA THR A 516 12.84 -24.19 -6.80
C THR A 516 12.20 -23.07 -7.63
N PRO A 517 11.97 -23.26 -8.94
CA PRO A 517 11.17 -22.34 -9.71
C PRO A 517 9.70 -22.35 -9.25
N PHE A 518 9.07 -21.20 -9.28
CA PHE A 518 7.68 -21.04 -8.87
C PHE A 518 6.79 -20.71 -10.07
N LEU A 519 5.49 -20.98 -9.91
CA LEU A 519 4.49 -20.71 -10.93
C LEU A 519 3.57 -19.57 -10.42
N PRO A 520 3.47 -18.44 -11.13
CA PRO A 520 2.56 -17.37 -10.71
C PRO A 520 1.11 -17.85 -10.63
N HIS A 521 0.35 -17.40 -9.65
CA HIS A 521 -1.04 -17.76 -9.39
C HIS A 521 -2.01 -17.19 -10.43
N ARG A 522 -1.80 -17.50 -11.74
CA ARG A 522 -2.68 -17.12 -12.85
C ARG A 522 -3.46 -18.33 -13.35
N ARG A 523 -4.72 -18.13 -13.74
CA ARG A 523 -5.59 -19.23 -14.23
C ARG A 523 -4.97 -20.02 -15.38
N ALA A 524 -4.26 -19.36 -16.30
CA ALA A 524 -3.55 -20.00 -17.42
C ALA A 524 -2.37 -20.89 -16.97
N ALA A 525 -1.78 -20.62 -15.81
CA ALA A 525 -0.63 -21.37 -15.29
C ALA A 525 -1.00 -22.76 -14.72
N ARG A 526 -2.28 -23.03 -14.45
CA ARG A 526 -2.76 -24.32 -13.90
C ARG A 526 -2.40 -25.53 -14.77
N LEU A 527 -2.29 -25.35 -16.09
CA LEU A 527 -1.91 -26.42 -17.02
C LEU A 527 -0.45 -26.88 -16.80
N LEU A 528 0.41 -25.99 -16.31
CA LEU A 528 1.83 -26.25 -16.05
C LEU A 528 2.10 -26.74 -14.62
N ALA A 529 1.14 -26.60 -13.71
CA ALA A 529 1.32 -26.85 -12.28
C ALA A 529 1.87 -28.26 -11.98
N ARG A 530 1.38 -29.28 -12.70
CA ARG A 530 1.87 -30.68 -12.54
C ARG A 530 3.33 -30.82 -12.92
N ARG A 531 3.79 -30.13 -13.98
CA ARG A 531 5.19 -30.18 -14.45
C ARG A 531 6.12 -29.49 -13.44
N PHE A 532 5.73 -28.31 -12.96
CA PHE A 532 6.47 -27.58 -11.94
C PHE A 532 6.56 -28.39 -10.65
N ALA A 533 5.44 -28.94 -10.15
CA ALA A 533 5.43 -29.78 -8.95
C ALA A 533 6.34 -31.02 -9.10
N ALA A 534 6.30 -31.71 -10.23
CA ALA A 534 7.16 -32.84 -10.51
C ALA A 534 8.65 -32.43 -10.54
N TYR A 535 8.97 -31.34 -11.21
CA TYR A 535 10.34 -30.83 -11.29
C TYR A 535 10.85 -30.40 -9.90
N ASN A 536 10.07 -29.65 -9.16
CA ASN A 536 10.41 -29.21 -7.81
C ASN A 536 10.60 -30.40 -6.85
N SER A 537 9.82 -31.47 -7.02
CA SER A 537 10.01 -32.71 -6.26
C SER A 537 11.39 -33.36 -6.52
N GLU A 538 11.83 -33.38 -7.78
CA GLU A 538 13.16 -33.87 -8.15
C GLU A 538 14.27 -32.96 -7.61
N LEU A 539 14.12 -31.64 -7.66
CA LEU A 539 15.08 -30.69 -7.08
C LEU A 539 15.20 -30.85 -5.56
N ARG A 540 14.08 -31.06 -4.85
CA ARG A 540 14.08 -31.38 -3.41
C ARG A 540 14.85 -32.64 -3.09
N ARG A 541 14.71 -33.67 -3.94
CA ARG A 541 15.51 -34.91 -3.83
C ARG A 541 16.99 -34.61 -4.09
N SER A 542 17.30 -33.94 -5.19
CA SER A 542 18.68 -33.58 -5.56
C SER A 542 19.38 -32.79 -4.43
N ALA A 543 18.70 -31.84 -3.82
CA ALA A 543 19.26 -31.07 -2.71
C ALA A 543 19.63 -31.96 -1.50
N ARG A 544 18.78 -32.93 -1.16
CA ARG A 544 19.10 -33.91 -0.09
C ARG A 544 20.26 -34.80 -0.45
N ASP A 545 20.28 -35.33 -1.68
CA ASP A 545 21.26 -36.31 -2.14
C ASP A 545 22.66 -35.69 -2.33
N THR A 546 22.72 -34.37 -2.58
CA THR A 546 23.97 -33.62 -2.78
C THR A 546 24.41 -32.82 -1.55
N GLY A 547 23.62 -32.78 -0.49
CA GLY A 547 23.85 -31.93 0.68
C GLY A 547 23.80 -30.44 0.36
N SER A 548 23.03 -30.04 -0.64
CA SER A 548 22.87 -28.65 -1.03
C SER A 548 21.84 -27.94 -0.17
N ILE A 549 21.98 -26.60 -0.05
CA ILE A 549 21.02 -25.76 0.62
C ILE A 549 19.80 -25.59 -0.31
N LEU A 550 18.60 -25.89 0.17
CA LEU A 550 17.38 -25.72 -0.61
C LEU A 550 16.62 -24.46 -0.19
N LEU A 551 16.33 -23.59 -1.14
CA LEU A 551 15.32 -22.52 -1.00
C LEU A 551 14.07 -22.94 -1.79
N ASP A 552 13.07 -23.41 -1.06
CA ASP A 552 11.83 -23.92 -1.66
C ASP A 552 10.79 -22.81 -1.78
N LEU A 553 10.75 -22.15 -2.93
CA LEU A 553 9.79 -21.08 -3.21
C LEU A 553 8.37 -21.59 -3.51
N ASP A 554 8.25 -22.85 -4.00
CA ASP A 554 6.96 -23.47 -4.33
C ASP A 554 6.11 -23.74 -3.07
N SER A 555 6.73 -23.85 -1.91
CA SER A 555 6.05 -24.08 -0.63
C SER A 555 5.69 -22.79 0.11
N GLN A 556 6.05 -21.63 -0.41
CA GLN A 556 5.83 -20.35 0.26
C GLN A 556 4.45 -19.77 -0.07
N PRO A 557 3.58 -19.51 0.91
CA PRO A 557 2.21 -19.00 0.66
C PRO A 557 2.17 -17.57 0.12
N ALA A 558 3.31 -16.87 0.10
CA ALA A 558 3.40 -15.48 -0.36
C ALA A 558 3.85 -15.34 -1.83
N ILE A 559 4.14 -16.44 -2.52
CA ILE A 559 4.52 -16.51 -3.93
C ILE A 559 3.43 -17.31 -4.67
#